data_e89897bbe7facdab87d93c6d9728c8fd
#
_entry.id   e89897bbe7facdab87d93c6d9728c8fd
#
_cell.length_a   1.000
_cell.length_b   1.000
_cell.length_c   1.000
_cell.angle_alpha   90.00
_cell.angle_beta   90.00
_cell.angle_gamma   90.00
#
_symmetry.space_group_name_H-M   'P 1'
#
loop_
_entity.id
_entity.type
_entity.pdbx_description
1 polymer ?
#
loop_
_entity_poly.entity_id
_entity_poly.type
_entity_poly.pdbx_seq_one_letter_code
_entity_poly.pdbx_strand_id
1 'polypeptide(L)' 'MGLPKQLTEQQMRFAQELVTNEGRKTKYECAIDAGYAKDSARTRASELTNPRKFPLVVKYIGDCLLYTSPSPRDS' A
#
# COMPACT_ATOMS: atom_id res chain seq x y z
N MET A 1 13.37 18.52 5.50
CA MET A 1 12.98 18.13 5.20
C MET A 1 12.17 17.42 5.78
N GLY A 2 11.62 17.40 6.28
CA GLY A 2 10.73 16.77 7.01
C GLY A 2 10.29 15.51 6.43
N LEU A 3 9.39 15.52 5.61
CA LEU A 3 8.85 14.29 5.09
C LEU A 3 9.81 13.61 4.15
N PRO A 4 9.91 12.31 4.28
CA PRO A 4 10.70 11.56 3.32
C PRO A 4 10.02 11.66 1.96
N LYS A 5 10.81 11.85 0.98
CA LYS A 5 10.27 11.93 -0.35
C LYS A 5 10.12 10.60 -1.00
N GLN A 6 10.69 9.60 -0.37
CA GLN A 6 10.66 8.27 -0.92
C GLN A 6 10.08 7.31 0.08
N LEU A 7 9.44 6.31 -0.45
CA LEU A 7 8.93 5.24 0.38
C LEU A 7 10.07 4.29 0.72
N THR A 8 9.96 3.67 1.89
CA THR A 8 10.92 2.63 2.22
C THR A 8 10.62 1.41 1.35
N GLU A 9 11.61 0.55 1.25
CA GLU A 9 11.45 -0.66 0.49
C GLU A 9 10.27 -1.48 0.99
N GLN A 10 10.14 -1.55 2.31
CA GLN A 10 9.07 -2.32 2.91
C GLN A 10 7.71 -1.71 2.58
N GLN A 11 7.63 -0.40 2.61
CA GLN A 11 6.38 0.28 2.28
C GLN A 11 6.01 0.06 0.83
N MET A 12 6.97 0.13 -0.04
CA MET A 12 6.71 -0.11 -1.45
C MET A 12 6.25 -1.55 -1.68
N ARG A 13 6.88 -2.48 -1.00
CA ARG A 13 6.50 -3.87 -1.13
C ARG A 13 5.06 -4.08 -0.67
N PHE A 14 4.71 -3.46 0.45
CA PHE A 14 3.34 -3.55 0.93
C PHE A 14 2.36 -3.02 -0.12
N ALA A 15 2.67 -1.88 -0.67
CA ALA A 15 1.80 -1.27 -1.66
C ALA A 15 1.68 -2.14 -2.90
N GLN A 16 2.80 -2.68 -3.35
CA GLN A 16 2.79 -3.54 -4.52
C GLN A 16 1.98 -4.81 -4.28
N GLU A 17 2.16 -5.40 -3.10
CA GLU A 17 1.39 -6.58 -2.78
C GLU A 17 -0.09 -6.28 -2.73
N LEU A 18 -0.43 -5.14 -2.18
CA LEU A 18 -1.82 -4.76 -2.07
C LEU A 18 -2.44 -4.58 -3.46
N VAL A 19 -1.73 -3.93 -4.34
CA VAL A 19 -2.23 -3.70 -5.69
C VAL A 19 -2.29 -5.00 -6.47
N THR A 20 -1.24 -5.78 -6.38
CA THR A 20 -1.16 -7.02 -7.13
C THR A 20 -2.23 -8.01 -6.70
N ASN A 21 -2.50 -8.04 -5.40
CA ASN A 21 -3.45 -9.00 -4.87
C ASN A 21 -4.76 -8.35 -4.48
N GLU A 22 -5.11 -7.30 -5.18
CA GLU A 22 -6.34 -6.61 -4.88
C GLU A 22 -7.51 -7.57 -4.97
N GLY A 23 -8.28 -7.64 -3.88
CA GLY A 23 -9.41 -8.52 -3.85
C GLY A 23 -9.08 -9.97 -3.51
N ARG A 24 -7.79 -10.29 -3.42
CA ARG A 24 -7.38 -11.66 -3.10
C ARG A 24 -6.82 -11.78 -1.71
N LYS A 25 -6.08 -10.77 -1.29
CA LYS A 25 -5.47 -10.76 0.03
C LYS A 25 -5.92 -9.55 0.80
N THR A 26 -5.99 -9.71 2.10
CA THR A 26 -6.33 -8.59 2.95
C THR A 26 -5.10 -7.71 3.14
N LYS A 27 -5.34 -6.50 3.63
CA LYS A 27 -4.24 -5.61 3.96
C LYS A 27 -3.29 -6.26 4.96
N TYR A 28 -3.87 -6.98 5.89
CA TYR A 28 -3.09 -7.66 6.91
C TYR A 28 -2.10 -8.63 6.27
N GLU A 29 -2.59 -9.42 5.35
CA GLU A 29 -1.75 -10.41 4.69
C GLU A 29 -0.67 -9.74 3.85
N CYS A 30 -1.04 -8.66 3.20
CA CYS A 30 -0.05 -7.93 2.40
C CYS A 30 1.06 -7.37 3.29
N ALA A 31 0.70 -6.90 4.47
CA ALA A 31 1.70 -6.39 5.40
C ALA A 31 2.65 -7.49 5.83
N ILE A 32 2.12 -8.67 6.10
CA ILE A 32 2.97 -9.79 6.48
C ILE A 32 3.91 -10.15 5.34
N ASP A 33 3.38 -10.19 4.13
CA ASP A 33 4.19 -10.49 2.97
C ASP A 33 5.28 -9.45 2.77
N ALA A 34 5.01 -8.22 3.16
CA ALA A 34 5.98 -7.16 3.03
C ALA A 34 7.07 -7.24 4.08
N GLY A 35 6.86 -8.07 5.10
CA GLY A 35 7.89 -8.24 6.11
C GLY A 35 7.55 -7.65 7.46
N TYR A 36 6.34 -7.18 7.64
CA TYR A 36 5.93 -6.65 8.94
C TYR A 36 5.61 -7.80 9.88
N ALA A 37 5.87 -7.58 11.15
CA ALA A 37 5.59 -8.60 12.15
C ALA A 37 4.08 -8.83 12.24
N LYS A 38 3.71 -10.07 12.53
CA LYS A 38 2.30 -10.39 12.64
C LYS A 38 1.60 -9.55 13.70
N ASP A 39 2.29 -9.30 14.80
CA ASP A 39 1.71 -8.53 15.89
C ASP A 39 1.38 -7.11 15.44
N SER A 40 2.19 -6.56 14.56
CA SER A 40 2.01 -5.20 14.12
C SER A 40 1.35 -5.11 12.75
N ALA A 41 1.28 -6.20 12.04
CA ALA A 41 0.83 -6.15 10.65
C ALA A 41 -0.55 -5.52 10.52
N ARG A 42 -1.44 -5.86 11.42
CA ARG A 42 -2.79 -5.32 11.35
C ARG A 42 -2.77 -3.80 11.53
N THR A 43 -2.06 -3.34 12.55
CA THR A 43 -1.96 -1.92 12.82
C THR A 43 -1.23 -1.22 11.67
N ARG A 44 -0.13 -1.79 11.24
CA ARG A 44 0.64 -1.18 10.16
C ARG A 44 -0.17 -1.11 8.86
N ALA A 45 -0.91 -2.18 8.56
CA ALA A 45 -1.71 -2.17 7.35
C ALA A 45 -2.74 -1.06 7.39
N SER A 46 -3.37 -0.88 8.53
CA SER A 46 -4.34 0.18 8.68
C SER A 46 -3.68 1.55 8.54
N GLU A 47 -2.54 1.73 9.17
CA GLU A 47 -1.85 3.01 9.11
C GLU A 47 -1.33 3.31 7.70
N LEU A 48 -0.77 2.29 7.06
CA LEU A 48 -0.19 2.48 5.75
C LEU A 48 -1.23 2.85 4.70
N THR A 49 -2.46 2.48 4.92
CA THR A 49 -3.52 2.85 4.00
C THR A 49 -4.24 4.11 4.44
N ASN A 50 -3.76 4.75 5.49
CA ASN A 50 -4.35 5.98 5.99
C ASN A 50 -3.59 7.17 5.41
N PRO A 51 -4.24 7.98 4.56
CA PRO A 51 -3.55 9.10 3.92
C PRO A 51 -3.08 10.15 4.91
N ARG A 52 -3.63 10.16 6.09
CA ARG A 52 -3.21 11.13 7.09
C ARG A 52 -1.86 10.76 7.68
N LYS A 53 -1.57 9.47 7.75
CA LYS A 53 -0.32 9.03 8.34
C LYS A 53 0.74 8.74 7.30
N PHE A 54 0.32 8.16 6.21
CA PHE A 54 1.26 7.77 5.17
C PHE A 54 0.73 8.19 3.81
N PRO A 55 0.73 9.49 3.55
CA PRO A 55 0.18 9.96 2.28
C PRO A 55 0.95 9.45 1.08
N LEU A 56 2.25 9.24 1.23
CA LEU A 56 3.05 8.75 0.11
C LEU A 56 2.67 7.33 -0.25
N VAL A 57 2.41 6.50 0.75
CA VAL A 57 2.02 5.13 0.47
C VAL A 57 0.67 5.09 -0.23
N VAL A 58 -0.26 5.87 0.27
CA VAL A 58 -1.59 5.90 -0.32
C VAL A 58 -1.53 6.42 -1.75
N LYS A 59 -0.73 7.45 -1.97
CA LYS A 59 -0.56 7.99 -3.30
C LYS A 59 0.05 6.96 -4.24
N TYR A 60 1.05 6.25 -3.74
CA TYR A 60 1.70 5.24 -4.55
C TYR A 60 0.72 4.14 -4.95
N ILE A 61 -0.11 3.71 -4.02
CA ILE A 61 -1.13 2.71 -4.31
C ILE A 61 -2.09 3.23 -5.37
N GLY A 62 -2.53 4.46 -5.20
CA GLY A 62 -3.44 5.05 -6.16
C GLY A 62 -2.83 5.16 -7.54
N ASP A 63 -1.57 5.57 -7.61
CA ASP A 63 -0.90 5.68 -8.89
C ASP A 63 -0.77 4.31 -9.55
N CYS A 64 -0.47 3.30 -8.76
CA CYS A 64 -0.35 1.96 -9.30
C CYS A 64 -1.68 1.46 -9.84
N LEU A 65 -2.74 1.74 -9.13
CA LEU A 65 -4.06 1.31 -9.57
C LEU A 65 -4.47 2.03 -10.85
N LEU A 66 -4.16 3.31 -10.92
CA LEU A 66 -4.45 4.06 -12.12
C LEU A 66 -3.69 3.51 -13.31
N TYR A 67 -2.48 3.14 -13.07
CA TYR A 67 -1.65 2.63 -14.12
C TYR A 67 -2.13 1.29 -14.64
N THR A 68 -2.42 0.40 -13.74
CA THR A 68 -2.81 -0.94 -14.10
C THR A 68 -4.27 -1.04 -14.48
N SER A 69 -5.05 -0.06 -14.07
CA SER A 69 -6.48 -0.10 -14.29
C SER A 69 -6.77 0.51 -15.65
N PRO A 70 -6.96 -0.26 -16.60
CA PRO A 70 -7.27 0.29 -17.89
C PRO A 70 -8.65 0.70 -17.99
N SER A 71 -9.30 0.59 -17.70
CA SER A 71 -10.34 1.06 -17.95
C SER A 71 -11.09 1.73 -17.78
N PRO A 72 -11.63 1.80 -18.13
CA PRO A 72 -12.20 2.47 -18.01
C PRO A 72 -13.38 2.63 -17.73
N ARG A 73 -13.76 2.36 -17.66
CA ARG A 73 -14.73 2.65 -17.39
C ARG A 73 -15.06 3.55 -17.38
N ASP A 74 -15.06 3.79 -17.61
CA ASP A 74 -15.30 4.55 -17.60
C ASP A 74 -15.48 5.06 -17.50
N SER A 75 -15.51 4.98 -17.55
CA SER A 75 -15.67 5.36 -17.44
C SER A 75 -15.74 5.58 -17.54
#